data_5a46f53a43a1936ec6742a8e47c7eddd
#
_entry.id   5a46f53a43a1936ec6742a8e47c7eddd
#
_cell.length_a   1.000
_cell.length_b   1.000
_cell.length_c   1.000
_cell.angle_alpha   90.00
_cell.angle_beta   90.00
_cell.angle_gamma   90.00
#
_symmetry.space_group_name_H-M   'P 1'
#
loop_
_entity.id
_entity.type
_entity.pdbx_description
1 polymer ?
#
loop_
_entity_poly.entity_id
_entity_poly.type
_entity_poly.pdbx_seq_one_letter_code
_entity_poly.pdbx_strand_id
1 'polypeptide(L)'
;GRVTDKFAEEIARDENPMIRYVKIPLGNDLHGPKDDLPGADWMPLTKETAPSFSALAYFFAKEMYRETQVPVGIVNSSWGGSSVEAWMSEEALQKFPRQLHERDLFNSDEYRELCNRSGQMMNRFWDAALYKGDQGLHDGICWNRPELDDTDWQTVDMFSKEWGRKNGYPVSGSHWFRQKVNVSAEQAGKEAVLRLGCMVDADSVFVNGIFVGNTFYQYPPRIYRVPASILKPGENLVTVRLINYGGAASFVPDKPYCLAWGIDTVRLSSRWKYQLGCEMPARTNSVSFQNVPTGMYNSMISPLRNLTFTGALWYQGETNTGRPNEYEELL
;
A
#
# COMPACT_ATOMS: atom_id res chain seq x y z
N GLY A 1 7.62 5.39 9.67
CA GLY A 1 7.16 4.17 8.97
C GLY A 1 6.22 3.33 9.83
N ARG A 2 5.77 2.16 9.37
CA ARG A 2 4.80 1.30 10.11
C ARG A 2 5.29 0.82 11.48
N VAL A 3 6.60 0.81 11.71
CA VAL A 3 7.21 0.42 12.99
C VAL A 3 7.50 1.63 13.90
N THR A 4 7.34 2.85 13.41
CA THR A 4 7.65 4.07 14.17
C THR A 4 6.87 4.14 15.48
N ASP A 5 5.57 3.82 15.45
CA ASP A 5 4.73 3.84 16.67
C ASP A 5 5.19 2.82 17.70
N LYS A 6 5.62 1.63 17.25
CA LYS A 6 6.11 0.55 18.16
C LYS A 6 7.43 0.92 18.85
N PHE A 7 8.28 1.69 18.19
CA PHE A 7 9.61 2.06 18.66
C PHE A 7 9.74 3.57 18.89
N ALA A 8 8.62 4.26 19.13
CA ALA A 8 8.59 5.71 19.28
C ALA A 8 9.52 6.25 20.36
N GLU A 9 9.57 5.58 21.53
CA GLU A 9 10.44 5.98 22.63
C GLU A 9 11.92 5.78 22.31
N GLU A 10 12.28 4.70 21.62
CA GLU A 10 13.65 4.43 21.19
C GLU A 10 14.09 5.48 20.17
N ILE A 11 13.28 5.70 19.13
CA ILE A 11 13.55 6.67 18.07
C ILE A 11 13.72 8.09 18.62
N ALA A 12 12.88 8.48 19.60
CA ALA A 12 12.92 9.82 20.19
C ALA A 12 14.19 10.10 21.00
N ARG A 13 14.96 9.07 21.37
CA ARG A 13 16.19 9.18 22.15
C ARG A 13 17.44 8.86 21.35
N ASP A 14 17.27 8.44 20.09
CA ASP A 14 18.36 7.89 19.30
C ASP A 14 19.14 8.98 18.60
N GLU A 15 20.42 9.04 18.92
CA GLU A 15 21.36 9.97 18.30
C GLU A 15 22.72 9.30 18.19
N ASN A 16 23.21 9.10 16.97
CA ASN A 16 24.52 8.52 16.72
C ASN A 16 25.13 9.07 15.42
N PRO A 17 26.07 10.03 15.49
CA PRO A 17 26.68 10.63 14.30
C PRO A 17 27.55 9.65 13.50
N MET A 18 27.90 8.49 14.09
CA MET A 18 28.66 7.44 13.43
C MET A 18 27.80 6.54 12.53
N ILE A 19 26.47 6.71 12.57
CA ILE A 19 25.54 6.06 11.67
C ILE A 19 25.01 7.09 10.70
N ARG A 20 25.16 6.85 9.41
CA ARG A 20 24.66 7.70 8.33
C ARG A 20 23.83 6.90 7.36
N TYR A 21 22.84 7.55 6.78
CA TYR A 21 21.92 6.96 5.84
C TYR A 21 21.71 7.88 4.65
N VAL A 22 21.69 7.32 3.45
CA VAL A 22 21.24 8.00 2.26
C VAL A 22 20.15 7.18 1.59
N LYS A 23 19.04 7.81 1.25
CA LYS A 23 18.00 7.22 0.43
C LYS A 23 18.19 7.67 -1.02
N ILE A 24 18.41 6.69 -1.90
CA ILE A 24 18.53 6.98 -3.32
C ILE A 24 17.15 7.41 -3.85
N PRO A 25 17.07 8.56 -4.56
CA PRO A 25 15.84 8.99 -5.22
C PRO A 25 15.32 7.92 -6.17
N LEU A 26 13.99 7.72 -6.17
CA LEU A 26 13.37 6.77 -7.08
C LEU A 26 13.54 7.23 -8.52
N GLY A 27 14.02 6.37 -9.37
CA GLY A 27 14.27 6.66 -10.78
C GLY A 27 14.16 5.42 -11.65
N ASN A 28 13.64 5.60 -12.85
CA ASN A 28 13.60 4.59 -13.89
C ASN A 28 14.00 5.27 -15.19
N ASP A 29 15.23 5.01 -15.65
CA ASP A 29 15.76 5.56 -16.89
C ASP A 29 16.09 4.45 -17.87
N LEU A 30 15.43 4.45 -19.00
CA LEU A 30 15.60 3.42 -20.03
C LEU A 30 16.58 3.84 -21.14
N HIS A 31 17.08 5.08 -21.13
CA HIS A 31 18.00 5.60 -22.15
C HIS A 31 19.46 5.23 -21.87
N GLY A 32 19.80 4.87 -20.64
CA GLY A 32 21.15 4.44 -20.30
C GLY A 32 21.55 4.71 -18.85
N PRO A 33 22.73 4.15 -18.45
CA PRO A 33 23.25 4.32 -17.11
C PRO A 33 23.55 5.78 -16.78
N LYS A 34 23.14 6.24 -15.59
CA LYS A 34 23.49 7.56 -15.06
C LYS A 34 24.79 7.52 -14.26
N ASP A 35 25.46 8.67 -14.20
CA ASP A 35 26.70 8.84 -13.45
C ASP A 35 26.50 9.61 -12.14
N ASP A 36 25.34 10.22 -11.95
CA ASP A 36 25.07 11.12 -10.84
C ASP A 36 23.70 10.89 -10.21
N LEU A 37 23.57 11.26 -8.92
CA LEU A 37 22.38 11.13 -8.09
C LEU A 37 22.01 12.48 -7.47
N PRO A 38 21.47 13.41 -8.23
CA PRO A 38 21.05 14.70 -7.69
C PRO A 38 19.97 14.49 -6.62
N GLY A 39 20.15 15.14 -5.46
CA GLY A 39 19.22 15.07 -4.33
C GLY A 39 19.41 13.83 -3.44
N ALA A 40 20.53 13.13 -3.54
CA ALA A 40 20.90 12.05 -2.63
C ALA A 40 21.88 12.59 -1.56
N ASP A 41 21.36 12.98 -0.40
CA ASP A 41 22.15 13.53 0.69
C ASP A 41 22.28 12.56 1.87
N TRP A 42 23.48 12.51 2.45
CA TRP A 42 23.77 11.74 3.64
C TRP A 42 23.17 12.39 4.89
N MET A 43 22.33 11.67 5.61
CA MET A 43 21.71 12.09 6.87
C MET A 43 22.37 11.35 8.04
N PRO A 44 22.85 12.02 9.10
CA PRO A 44 23.24 11.35 10.34
C PRO A 44 22.01 10.80 11.05
N LEU A 45 22.20 9.79 11.88
CA LEU A 45 21.13 9.27 12.74
C LEU A 45 20.90 10.25 13.90
N THR A 46 19.75 10.91 13.89
CA THR A 46 19.23 11.76 14.97
C THR A 46 17.75 11.43 15.20
N LYS A 47 17.17 11.90 16.29
CA LYS A 47 15.74 11.74 16.57
C LYS A 47 14.83 12.35 15.47
N GLU A 48 15.31 13.39 14.77
CA GLU A 48 14.59 14.02 13.66
C GLU A 48 14.68 13.21 12.37
N THR A 49 15.83 12.59 12.10
CA THR A 49 16.08 11.86 10.84
C THR A 49 15.70 10.38 10.92
N ALA A 50 15.79 9.76 12.11
CA ALA A 50 15.47 8.34 12.31
C ALA A 50 14.11 7.90 11.76
N PRO A 51 13.01 8.69 11.86
CA PRO A 51 11.73 8.32 11.27
C PRO A 51 11.74 8.16 9.75
N SER A 52 12.71 8.77 9.05
CA SER A 52 12.86 8.69 7.59
C SER A 52 13.69 7.50 7.12
N PHE A 53 14.45 6.87 8.03
CA PHE A 53 15.25 5.69 7.71
C PHE A 53 14.35 4.49 7.37
N SER A 54 14.83 3.60 6.52
CA SER A 54 14.28 2.26 6.43
C SER A 54 14.41 1.57 7.80
N ALA A 55 13.34 0.96 8.30
CA ALA A 55 13.40 0.26 9.59
C ALA A 55 14.46 -0.83 9.61
N LEU A 56 14.57 -1.59 8.49
CA LEU A 56 15.60 -2.61 8.35
C LEU A 56 17.01 -1.99 8.42
N ALA A 57 17.24 -0.91 7.67
CA ALA A 57 18.51 -0.21 7.66
C ALA A 57 18.88 0.37 9.03
N TYR A 58 17.89 0.93 9.73
CA TYR A 58 18.05 1.50 11.06
C TYR A 58 18.53 0.45 12.08
N PHE A 59 17.81 -0.66 12.20
CA PHE A 59 18.18 -1.72 13.15
C PHE A 59 19.48 -2.40 12.78
N PHE A 60 19.71 -2.68 11.50
CA PHE A 60 20.95 -3.27 11.01
C PHE A 60 22.16 -2.38 11.31
N ALA A 61 22.09 -1.08 11.03
CA ALA A 61 23.19 -0.16 11.25
C ALA A 61 23.53 -0.02 12.75
N LYS A 62 22.51 0.01 13.60
CA LYS A 62 22.70 0.06 15.06
C LYS A 62 23.41 -1.19 15.57
N GLU A 63 22.98 -2.37 15.11
CA GLU A 63 23.58 -3.63 15.50
C GLU A 63 25.03 -3.72 15.01
N MET A 64 25.28 -3.39 13.76
CA MET A 64 26.64 -3.37 13.20
C MET A 64 27.58 -2.42 13.96
N TYR A 65 27.09 -1.21 14.27
CA TYR A 65 27.89 -0.26 15.05
C TYR A 65 28.13 -0.75 16.47
N ARG A 66 27.14 -1.36 17.11
CA ARG A 66 27.27 -1.94 18.45
C ARG A 66 28.36 -2.99 18.53
N GLU A 67 28.40 -3.90 17.54
CA GLU A 67 29.35 -5.02 17.50
C GLU A 67 30.75 -4.59 17.07
N THR A 68 30.87 -3.64 16.15
CA THR A 68 32.16 -3.32 15.51
C THR A 68 32.80 -2.03 16.01
N GLN A 69 32.01 -1.10 16.56
CA GLN A 69 32.41 0.27 16.89
C GLN A 69 33.00 1.05 15.69
N VAL A 70 32.74 0.59 14.47
CA VAL A 70 33.15 1.22 13.22
C VAL A 70 31.99 2.05 12.67
N PRO A 71 32.22 3.27 12.12
CA PRO A 71 31.18 4.06 11.48
C PRO A 71 30.45 3.27 10.39
N VAL A 72 29.10 3.39 10.36
CA VAL A 72 28.26 2.65 9.42
C VAL A 72 27.51 3.61 8.50
N GLY A 73 27.74 3.47 7.20
CA GLY A 73 26.98 4.15 6.16
C GLY A 73 26.03 3.20 5.46
N ILE A 74 24.73 3.55 5.41
CA ILE A 74 23.73 2.78 4.69
C ILE A 74 23.29 3.52 3.46
N VAL A 75 23.45 2.90 2.30
CA VAL A 75 22.85 3.34 1.04
C VAL A 75 21.59 2.53 0.80
N ASN A 76 20.44 3.18 0.85
CA ASN A 76 19.16 2.53 0.57
C ASN A 76 18.71 2.81 -0.87
N SER A 77 19.00 1.88 -1.76
CA SER A 77 18.50 1.85 -3.13
C SER A 77 17.41 0.78 -3.22
N SER A 78 16.14 1.19 -3.09
CA SER A 78 15.02 0.24 -3.06
C SER A 78 13.73 0.86 -3.58
N TRP A 79 12.97 0.06 -4.34
CA TRP A 79 11.64 0.39 -4.82
C TRP A 79 10.73 -0.84 -4.68
N GLY A 80 9.71 -0.76 -3.82
CA GLY A 80 8.82 -1.88 -3.54
C GLY A 80 8.02 -2.33 -4.76
N GLY A 81 7.86 -3.65 -4.93
CA GLY A 81 7.11 -4.25 -6.04
C GLY A 81 7.87 -4.25 -7.38
N SER A 82 9.19 -4.07 -7.36
CA SER A 82 10.03 -4.16 -8.56
C SER A 82 10.46 -5.60 -8.86
N SER A 83 10.63 -5.91 -10.13
CA SER A 83 11.20 -7.16 -10.59
C SER A 83 12.74 -7.11 -10.57
N VAL A 84 13.40 -8.27 -10.49
CA VAL A 84 14.88 -8.35 -10.49
C VAL A 84 15.48 -7.78 -11.77
N GLU A 85 14.84 -7.99 -12.91
CA GLU A 85 15.29 -7.53 -14.23
C GLU A 85 15.44 -6.00 -14.31
N ALA A 86 14.64 -5.26 -13.54
CA ALA A 86 14.76 -3.80 -13.49
C ALA A 86 16.06 -3.31 -12.83
N TRP A 87 16.70 -4.17 -12.01
CA TRP A 87 17.95 -3.90 -11.30
C TRP A 87 19.19 -4.46 -12.01
N MET A 88 19.03 -5.10 -13.16
CA MET A 88 20.12 -5.67 -13.94
C MET A 88 20.66 -4.68 -14.96
N SER A 89 21.98 -4.72 -15.21
CA SER A 89 22.59 -3.98 -16.31
C SER A 89 22.18 -4.56 -17.66
N GLU A 90 22.29 -3.76 -18.71
CA GLU A 90 22.08 -4.26 -20.08
C GLU A 90 23.03 -5.40 -20.43
N GLU A 91 24.29 -5.32 -19.99
CA GLU A 91 25.29 -6.37 -20.18
C GLU A 91 24.87 -7.70 -19.55
N ALA A 92 24.38 -7.65 -18.28
CA ALA A 92 23.90 -8.84 -17.59
C ALA A 92 22.67 -9.46 -18.28
N LEU A 93 21.80 -8.63 -18.87
CA LEU A 93 20.63 -9.08 -19.60
C LEU A 93 20.89 -9.68 -20.98
N GLN A 94 22.12 -9.64 -21.51
CA GLN A 94 22.45 -10.22 -22.84
C GLN A 94 22.07 -11.71 -22.94
N LYS A 95 22.04 -12.42 -21.83
CA LYS A 95 21.63 -13.84 -21.77
C LYS A 95 20.11 -14.04 -21.79
N PHE A 96 19.34 -12.95 -21.69
CA PHE A 96 17.89 -12.97 -21.53
C PHE A 96 17.19 -12.18 -22.65
N PRO A 97 17.06 -12.76 -23.86
CA PRO A 97 16.59 -12.05 -25.05
C PRO A 97 15.16 -11.54 -24.92
N ARG A 98 14.32 -12.19 -24.14
CA ARG A 98 12.95 -11.75 -23.88
C ARG A 98 12.93 -10.42 -23.09
N GLN A 99 13.74 -10.33 -22.04
CA GLN A 99 13.85 -9.14 -21.20
C GLN A 99 14.50 -7.98 -21.97
N LEU A 100 15.48 -8.27 -22.83
CA LEU A 100 16.06 -7.27 -23.73
C LEU A 100 15.03 -6.74 -24.72
N HIS A 101 14.22 -7.61 -25.32
CA HIS A 101 13.15 -7.18 -26.21
C HIS A 101 12.12 -6.31 -25.49
N GLU A 102 11.73 -6.65 -24.26
CA GLU A 102 10.85 -5.83 -23.43
C GLU A 102 11.46 -4.44 -23.17
N ARG A 103 12.74 -4.39 -22.78
CA ARG A 103 13.46 -3.14 -22.59
C ARG A 103 13.47 -2.30 -23.87
N ASP A 104 13.72 -2.90 -25.03
CA ASP A 104 13.78 -2.20 -26.32
C ASP A 104 12.43 -1.58 -26.70
N LEU A 105 11.33 -2.30 -26.45
CA LEU A 105 9.99 -1.75 -26.67
C LEU A 105 9.74 -0.51 -25.81
N PHE A 106 10.10 -0.57 -24.52
CA PHE A 106 9.88 0.53 -23.58
C PHE A 106 10.97 1.62 -23.65
N ASN A 107 12.00 1.46 -24.47
CA ASN A 107 12.97 2.53 -24.73
C ASN A 107 12.36 3.66 -25.60
N SER A 108 11.27 3.41 -26.34
CA SER A 108 10.52 4.46 -27.04
C SER A 108 9.65 5.26 -26.10
N ASP A 109 9.88 6.59 -26.06
CA ASP A 109 9.08 7.54 -25.26
C ASP A 109 7.63 7.54 -25.74
N GLU A 110 7.41 7.47 -27.07
CA GLU A 110 6.06 7.44 -27.65
C GLU A 110 5.30 6.19 -27.23
N TYR A 111 5.96 5.03 -27.19
CA TYR A 111 5.34 3.79 -26.76
C TYR A 111 5.00 3.84 -25.26
N ARG A 112 5.89 4.35 -24.42
CA ARG A 112 5.61 4.55 -22.98
C ARG A 112 4.42 5.48 -22.76
N GLU A 113 4.38 6.60 -23.47
CA GLU A 113 3.29 7.56 -23.38
C GLU A 113 1.96 6.95 -23.85
N LEU A 114 1.98 6.14 -24.91
CA LEU A 114 0.79 5.40 -25.39
C LEU A 114 0.29 4.43 -24.32
N CYS A 115 1.17 3.65 -23.72
CA CYS A 115 0.83 2.71 -22.64
C CYS A 115 0.24 3.44 -21.42
N ASN A 116 0.83 4.57 -21.02
CA ASN A 116 0.34 5.39 -19.92
C ASN A 116 -1.07 5.92 -20.20
N ARG A 117 -1.28 6.53 -21.34
CA ARG A 117 -2.60 7.08 -21.73
C ARG A 117 -3.65 6.00 -21.82
N SER A 118 -3.31 4.88 -22.43
CA SER A 118 -4.22 3.73 -22.55
C SER A 118 -4.62 3.19 -21.17
N GLY A 119 -3.65 2.95 -20.30
CA GLY A 119 -3.90 2.48 -18.93
C GLY A 119 -4.76 3.45 -18.12
N GLN A 120 -4.45 4.76 -18.18
CA GLN A 120 -5.24 5.78 -17.50
C GLN A 120 -6.68 5.85 -18.02
N MET A 121 -6.87 5.75 -19.33
CA MET A 121 -8.19 5.78 -19.96
C MET A 121 -9.02 4.56 -19.53
N MET A 122 -8.43 3.36 -19.58
CA MET A 122 -9.11 2.14 -19.15
C MET A 122 -9.50 2.18 -17.67
N ASN A 123 -8.62 2.70 -16.81
CA ASN A 123 -8.92 2.89 -15.41
C ASN A 123 -10.07 3.87 -15.18
N ARG A 124 -10.09 5.00 -15.90
CA ARG A 124 -11.19 5.98 -15.82
C ARG A 124 -12.52 5.39 -16.28
N PHE A 125 -12.52 4.59 -17.34
CA PHE A 125 -13.74 3.91 -17.80
C PHE A 125 -14.23 2.91 -16.76
N TRP A 126 -13.34 2.13 -16.19
CA TRP A 126 -13.68 1.17 -15.14
C TRP A 126 -14.28 1.88 -13.92
N ASP A 127 -13.63 2.94 -13.43
CA ASP A 127 -14.08 3.74 -12.29
C ASP A 127 -15.44 4.39 -12.56
N ALA A 128 -15.66 4.92 -13.77
CA ALA A 128 -16.94 5.52 -14.16
C ALA A 128 -18.06 4.46 -14.26
N ALA A 129 -17.77 3.28 -14.81
CA ALA A 129 -18.71 2.18 -14.88
C ALA A 129 -19.08 1.67 -13.49
N LEU A 130 -18.09 1.50 -12.61
CA LEU A 130 -18.32 1.15 -11.20
C LEU A 130 -19.21 2.18 -10.50
N TYR A 131 -18.89 3.48 -10.65
CA TYR A 131 -19.69 4.54 -10.05
C TYR A 131 -21.13 4.50 -10.53
N LYS A 132 -21.34 4.36 -11.85
CA LYS A 132 -22.67 4.31 -12.45
C LYS A 132 -23.47 3.06 -12.06
N GLY A 133 -22.80 1.92 -11.92
CA GLY A 133 -23.44 0.63 -11.61
C GLY A 133 -23.62 0.36 -10.12
N ASP A 134 -23.00 1.15 -9.24
CA ASP A 134 -23.06 0.91 -7.79
C ASP A 134 -24.39 1.32 -7.19
N GLN A 135 -25.24 0.33 -6.92
CA GLN A 135 -26.58 0.53 -6.34
C GLN A 135 -26.54 1.29 -5.00
N GLY A 136 -25.47 1.11 -4.24
CA GLY A 136 -25.32 1.80 -2.94
C GLY A 136 -25.14 3.31 -3.02
N LEU A 137 -24.90 3.85 -4.21
CA LEU A 137 -24.72 5.28 -4.46
C LEU A 137 -25.95 5.97 -5.04
N HIS A 138 -26.84 5.25 -5.73
CA HIS A 138 -27.86 5.86 -6.60
C HIS A 138 -29.29 5.39 -6.35
N ASP A 139 -29.50 4.17 -5.87
CA ASP A 139 -30.81 3.57 -5.76
C ASP A 139 -31.51 3.94 -4.43
N GLY A 140 -32.35 4.98 -4.49
CA GLY A 140 -33.13 5.42 -3.32
C GLY A 140 -32.25 6.06 -2.23
N ILE A 141 -32.25 5.47 -1.04
CA ILE A 141 -31.42 5.93 0.09
C ILE A 141 -30.02 5.36 -0.08
N CYS A 142 -29.00 6.25 -0.20
CA CYS A 142 -27.61 5.81 -0.28
C CYS A 142 -27.24 4.87 0.89
N TRP A 143 -26.51 3.83 0.61
CA TRP A 143 -26.25 2.75 1.57
C TRP A 143 -25.33 3.12 2.76
N ASN A 144 -24.71 4.29 2.72
CA ASN A 144 -24.03 4.86 3.88
C ASN A 144 -24.98 5.55 4.88
N ARG A 145 -26.25 5.77 4.54
CA ARG A 145 -27.21 6.51 5.38
C ARG A 145 -27.76 5.65 6.52
N PRO A 146 -27.87 6.21 7.76
CA PRO A 146 -28.45 5.49 8.89
C PRO A 146 -29.91 5.08 8.69
N GLU A 147 -30.65 5.83 7.88
CA GLU A 147 -32.08 5.62 7.62
C GLU A 147 -32.38 4.42 6.71
N LEU A 148 -31.34 3.86 6.06
CA LEU A 148 -31.48 2.67 5.22
C LEU A 148 -31.83 1.46 6.09
N ASP A 149 -32.92 0.77 5.74
CA ASP A 149 -33.24 -0.54 6.29
C ASP A 149 -32.32 -1.60 5.66
N ASP A 150 -31.47 -2.21 6.49
CA ASP A 150 -30.55 -3.27 6.10
C ASP A 150 -30.89 -4.63 6.71
N THR A 151 -32.16 -4.81 7.15
CA THR A 151 -32.61 -6.08 7.76
C THR A 151 -32.43 -7.26 6.84
N ASP A 152 -32.72 -7.09 5.56
CA ASP A 152 -32.60 -8.14 4.52
C ASP A 152 -31.17 -8.37 4.04
N TRP A 153 -30.21 -7.56 4.48
CA TRP A 153 -28.83 -7.76 4.08
C TRP A 153 -28.23 -9.01 4.74
N GLN A 154 -27.40 -9.72 3.98
CA GLN A 154 -26.67 -10.87 4.49
C GLN A 154 -25.80 -10.46 5.69
N THR A 155 -25.80 -11.28 6.75
CA THR A 155 -24.84 -11.13 7.85
C THR A 155 -23.64 -12.03 7.60
N VAL A 156 -22.46 -11.44 7.44
CA VAL A 156 -21.21 -12.16 7.13
C VAL A 156 -20.18 -11.95 8.22
N ASP A 157 -19.24 -12.90 8.35
CA ASP A 157 -17.97 -12.65 9.02
C ASP A 157 -17.03 -11.96 8.01
N MET A 158 -16.55 -10.74 8.32
CA MET A 158 -15.72 -9.97 7.39
C MET A 158 -14.39 -10.64 7.05
N PHE A 159 -13.91 -11.57 7.89
CA PHE A 159 -12.69 -12.34 7.65
C PHE A 159 -12.93 -13.65 6.88
N SER A 160 -14.21 -14.02 6.67
CA SER A 160 -14.54 -15.16 5.83
C SER A 160 -14.16 -14.90 4.38
N LYS A 161 -13.82 -15.98 3.66
CA LYS A 161 -13.60 -15.96 2.22
C LYS A 161 -14.87 -16.25 1.41
N GLU A 162 -16.01 -16.39 2.07
CA GLU A 162 -17.27 -16.80 1.40
C GLU A 162 -18.07 -15.63 0.82
N TRP A 163 -18.01 -14.45 1.44
CA TRP A 163 -18.66 -13.27 0.88
C TRP A 163 -17.88 -12.73 -0.35
N GLY A 164 -18.54 -11.96 -1.21
CA GLY A 164 -17.91 -11.44 -2.42
C GLY A 164 -17.55 -12.51 -3.44
N ARG A 165 -18.31 -13.62 -3.45
CA ARG A 165 -18.14 -14.71 -4.43
C ARG A 165 -19.46 -15.00 -5.15
N LYS A 166 -19.33 -15.41 -6.40
CA LYS A 166 -20.44 -15.87 -7.24
C LYS A 166 -20.00 -17.13 -7.94
N ASN A 167 -20.77 -18.20 -7.77
CA ASN A 167 -20.43 -19.55 -8.30
C ASN A 167 -19.03 -20.01 -7.87
N GLY A 168 -18.61 -19.67 -6.65
CA GLY A 168 -17.29 -20.05 -6.11
C GLY A 168 -16.13 -19.15 -6.56
N TYR A 169 -16.33 -18.19 -7.47
CA TYR A 169 -15.31 -17.28 -7.96
C TYR A 169 -15.41 -15.90 -7.28
N PRO A 170 -14.27 -15.23 -6.99
CA PRO A 170 -14.27 -13.87 -6.49
C PRO A 170 -14.97 -12.90 -7.43
N VAL A 171 -15.69 -11.95 -6.88
CA VAL A 171 -16.37 -10.87 -7.60
C VAL A 171 -15.60 -9.59 -7.40
N SER A 172 -15.16 -8.96 -8.49
CA SER A 172 -14.61 -7.60 -8.47
C SER A 172 -15.73 -6.57 -8.48
N GLY A 173 -15.45 -5.35 -7.99
CA GLY A 173 -16.43 -4.28 -7.94
C GLY A 173 -16.58 -3.66 -6.56
N SER A 174 -17.77 -3.23 -6.19
CA SER A 174 -18.05 -2.61 -4.89
C SER A 174 -18.81 -3.54 -3.95
N HIS A 175 -18.29 -3.62 -2.73
CA HIS A 175 -18.83 -4.43 -1.64
C HIS A 175 -19.14 -3.51 -0.47
N TRP A 176 -20.36 -3.52 0.02
CA TRP A 176 -20.81 -2.66 1.09
C TRP A 176 -20.98 -3.45 2.39
N PHE A 177 -20.44 -2.87 3.46
CA PHE A 177 -20.50 -3.42 4.80
C PHE A 177 -21.06 -2.39 5.76
N ARG A 178 -21.96 -2.80 6.66
CA ARG A 178 -22.57 -1.93 7.67
C ARG A 178 -22.51 -2.60 9.03
N GLN A 179 -22.13 -1.85 10.05
CA GLN A 179 -22.15 -2.33 11.43
C GLN A 179 -22.56 -1.22 12.39
N LYS A 180 -23.44 -1.56 13.29
CA LYS A 180 -23.82 -0.72 14.41
C LYS A 180 -22.85 -0.92 15.57
N VAL A 181 -22.43 0.18 16.18
CA VAL A 181 -21.53 0.21 17.32
C VAL A 181 -22.05 1.16 18.39
N ASN A 182 -22.02 0.72 19.65
CA ASN A 182 -22.47 1.55 20.77
C ASN A 182 -21.31 2.39 21.31
N VAL A 183 -21.55 3.69 21.46
CA VAL A 183 -20.62 4.67 22.03
C VAL A 183 -21.24 5.22 23.33
N SER A 184 -20.46 5.29 24.39
CA SER A 184 -20.93 5.83 25.66
C SER A 184 -21.15 7.35 25.59
N ALA A 185 -21.93 7.89 26.51
CA ALA A 185 -22.14 9.35 26.61
C ALA A 185 -20.84 10.12 26.88
N GLU A 186 -19.86 9.47 27.55
CA GLU A 186 -18.56 10.06 27.83
C GLU A 186 -17.66 10.12 26.60
N GLN A 187 -17.77 9.13 25.72
CA GLN A 187 -17.01 9.02 24.46
C GLN A 187 -17.61 9.88 23.35
N ALA A 188 -18.93 10.00 23.33
CA ALA A 188 -19.63 10.85 22.37
C ALA A 188 -19.24 12.32 22.58
N GLY A 189 -19.14 13.07 21.49
CA GLY A 189 -18.68 14.46 21.54
C GLY A 189 -17.16 14.64 21.66
N LYS A 190 -16.40 13.55 21.70
CA LYS A 190 -14.93 13.56 21.61
C LYS A 190 -14.48 13.04 20.24
N GLU A 191 -13.37 13.57 19.73
CA GLU A 191 -12.75 13.05 18.52
C GLU A 191 -12.26 11.62 18.75
N ALA A 192 -12.54 10.74 17.80
CA ALA A 192 -12.11 9.35 17.80
C ALA A 192 -11.22 9.02 16.59
N VAL A 193 -10.53 7.90 16.67
CA VAL A 193 -9.83 7.29 15.55
C VAL A 193 -10.47 5.95 15.22
N LEU A 194 -11.02 5.83 14.01
CA LEU A 194 -11.53 4.57 13.48
C LEU A 194 -10.38 3.80 12.83
N ARG A 195 -10.13 2.58 13.32
CA ARG A 195 -9.13 1.66 12.79
C ARG A 195 -9.85 0.48 12.15
N LEU A 196 -9.53 0.17 10.90
CA LEU A 196 -10.15 -0.89 10.10
C LEU A 196 -9.11 -1.80 9.42
N GLY A 197 -7.97 -2.00 10.07
CA GLY A 197 -6.91 -2.90 9.58
C GLY A 197 -6.39 -2.53 8.19
N CYS A 198 -6.29 -3.53 7.32
CA CYS A 198 -6.00 -3.37 5.89
C CYS A 198 -7.11 -4.08 5.09
N MET A 199 -7.38 -3.60 3.88
CA MET A 199 -8.44 -4.14 3.01
C MET A 199 -7.90 -4.31 1.58
N VAL A 200 -8.41 -5.29 0.86
CA VAL A 200 -8.08 -5.55 -0.55
C VAL A 200 -9.28 -5.18 -1.43
N ASP A 201 -9.20 -4.08 -2.21
CA ASP A 201 -8.04 -3.22 -2.47
C ASP A 201 -8.21 -1.82 -1.87
N ALA A 202 -9.28 -1.11 -2.24
CA ALA A 202 -9.56 0.27 -1.86
C ALA A 202 -10.84 0.36 -1.02
N ASP A 203 -11.05 1.51 -0.38
CA ASP A 203 -12.24 1.74 0.41
C ASP A 203 -12.68 3.21 0.44
N SER A 204 -13.94 3.40 0.83
CA SER A 204 -14.49 4.64 1.34
C SER A 204 -15.27 4.33 2.61
N VAL A 205 -15.04 5.10 3.67
CA VAL A 205 -15.59 4.83 5.00
C VAL A 205 -16.45 5.99 5.47
N PHE A 206 -17.57 5.64 6.09
CA PHE A 206 -18.55 6.58 6.61
C PHE A 206 -18.90 6.23 8.06
N VAL A 207 -19.18 7.25 8.87
CA VAL A 207 -19.73 7.11 10.21
C VAL A 207 -21.01 7.95 10.27
N ASN A 208 -22.13 7.34 10.64
CA ASN A 208 -23.46 7.97 10.65
C ASN A 208 -23.79 8.70 9.33
N GLY A 209 -23.41 8.12 8.19
CA GLY A 209 -23.61 8.67 6.85
C GLY A 209 -22.60 9.73 6.42
N ILE A 210 -21.71 10.17 7.32
CA ILE A 210 -20.69 11.19 7.04
C ILE A 210 -19.39 10.51 6.61
N PHE A 211 -18.82 10.93 5.48
CA PHE A 211 -17.53 10.45 4.99
C PHE A 211 -16.40 10.81 5.96
N VAL A 212 -15.58 9.83 6.34
CA VAL A 212 -14.46 10.02 7.28
C VAL A 212 -13.10 9.72 6.66
N GLY A 213 -13.05 9.06 5.50
CA GLY A 213 -11.81 8.82 4.79
C GLY A 213 -11.88 7.70 3.76
N ASN A 214 -10.81 7.60 2.99
CA ASN A 214 -10.63 6.55 1.98
C ASN A 214 -9.15 6.16 1.85
N THR A 215 -8.91 5.00 1.25
CA THR A 215 -7.58 4.50 0.89
C THR A 215 -7.70 3.77 -0.44
N PHE A 216 -6.78 4.05 -1.38
CA PHE A 216 -6.92 3.62 -2.76
C PHE A 216 -6.19 2.32 -3.10
N TYR A 217 -5.46 1.70 -2.15
CA TYR A 217 -4.79 0.43 -2.39
C TYR A 217 -4.59 -0.39 -1.09
N GLN A 218 -4.25 -1.67 -1.24
CA GLN A 218 -4.41 -2.69 -0.19
C GLN A 218 -3.49 -2.57 1.03
N TYR A 219 -2.30 -1.99 0.92
CA TYR A 219 -1.28 -2.12 1.98
C TYR A 219 -1.39 -1.15 3.16
N PRO A 220 -1.78 0.13 3.00
CA PRO A 220 -1.85 1.03 4.15
C PRO A 220 -2.90 0.59 5.17
N PRO A 221 -2.61 0.73 6.47
CA PRO A 221 -3.63 0.57 7.49
C PRO A 221 -4.68 1.68 7.36
N ARG A 222 -5.96 1.31 7.51
CA ARG A 222 -7.10 2.24 7.54
C ARG A 222 -7.17 2.87 8.91
N ILE A 223 -6.78 4.13 9.00
CA ILE A 223 -6.77 4.93 10.22
C ILE A 223 -7.42 6.26 9.89
N TYR A 224 -8.69 6.43 10.29
CA TYR A 224 -9.50 7.58 9.93
C TYR A 224 -9.90 8.38 11.17
N ARG A 225 -9.74 9.71 11.11
CA ARG A 225 -10.24 10.60 12.16
C ARG A 225 -11.76 10.71 12.06
N VAL A 226 -12.43 10.55 13.19
CA VAL A 226 -13.87 10.74 13.33
C VAL A 226 -14.08 11.98 14.18
N PRO A 227 -14.50 13.10 13.59
CA PRO A 227 -14.77 14.34 14.34
C PRO A 227 -15.77 14.16 15.48
N ALA A 228 -15.60 14.90 16.55
CA ALA A 228 -16.45 14.86 17.74
C ALA A 228 -17.94 15.05 17.44
N SER A 229 -18.27 15.84 16.41
CA SER A 229 -19.65 16.14 16.01
C SER A 229 -20.40 14.99 15.35
N ILE A 230 -19.71 13.90 14.96
CA ILE A 230 -20.30 12.79 14.21
C ILE A 230 -20.84 11.71 15.15
N LEU A 231 -20.13 11.43 16.25
CA LEU A 231 -20.50 10.39 17.20
C LEU A 231 -21.57 10.88 18.16
N LYS A 232 -22.58 10.06 18.42
CA LYS A 232 -23.66 10.31 19.38
C LYS A 232 -23.66 9.24 20.46
N PRO A 233 -24.22 9.53 21.66
CA PRO A 233 -24.46 8.50 22.67
C PRO A 233 -25.34 7.39 22.13
N GLY A 234 -25.06 6.16 22.46
CA GLY A 234 -25.77 4.98 21.99
C GLY A 234 -25.31 4.49 20.63
N GLU A 235 -26.23 4.07 19.79
CA GLU A 235 -25.96 3.39 18.54
C GLU A 235 -25.44 4.36 17.46
N ASN A 236 -24.32 4.02 16.86
CA ASN A 236 -23.70 4.68 15.71
C ASN A 236 -23.49 3.67 14.60
N LEU A 237 -23.55 4.10 13.35
CA LEU A 237 -23.37 3.28 12.17
C LEU A 237 -21.99 3.51 11.57
N VAL A 238 -21.22 2.45 11.40
CA VAL A 238 -20.00 2.43 10.56
C VAL A 238 -20.34 1.74 9.25
N THR A 239 -20.05 2.41 8.13
CA THR A 239 -20.24 1.85 6.79
C THR A 239 -18.92 1.84 6.04
N VAL A 240 -18.59 0.71 5.42
CA VAL A 240 -17.43 0.53 4.55
C VAL A 240 -17.91 0.18 3.16
N ARG A 241 -17.55 0.98 2.18
CA ARG A 241 -17.61 0.64 0.76
C ARG A 241 -16.24 0.16 0.33
N LEU A 242 -16.03 -1.15 0.26
CA LEU A 242 -14.81 -1.77 -0.21
C LEU A 242 -14.87 -1.90 -1.74
N ILE A 243 -13.81 -1.51 -2.43
CA ILE A 243 -13.66 -1.65 -3.88
C ILE A 243 -12.57 -2.68 -4.13
N ASN A 244 -12.94 -3.73 -4.87
CA ASN A 244 -12.01 -4.77 -5.30
C ASN A 244 -11.75 -4.64 -6.79
N TYR A 245 -10.47 -4.51 -7.16
CA TYR A 245 -10.05 -4.35 -8.54
C TYR A 245 -9.88 -5.69 -9.27
N GLY A 246 -9.68 -6.78 -8.53
CA GLY A 246 -9.51 -8.12 -9.08
C GLY A 246 -9.06 -9.12 -8.01
N GLY A 247 -9.33 -10.39 -8.25
CA GLY A 247 -9.06 -11.43 -7.26
C GLY A 247 -10.02 -11.42 -6.07
N ALA A 248 -9.58 -11.91 -4.92
CA ALA A 248 -10.41 -12.04 -3.72
C ALA A 248 -10.36 -10.77 -2.86
N ALA A 249 -11.49 -10.09 -2.75
CA ALA A 249 -11.68 -9.04 -1.75
C ALA A 249 -11.51 -9.60 -0.34
N SER A 250 -10.91 -8.84 0.58
CA SER A 250 -10.75 -9.29 1.96
C SER A 250 -10.46 -8.16 2.93
N PHE A 251 -10.79 -8.40 4.20
CA PHE A 251 -10.23 -7.71 5.35
C PHE A 251 -9.06 -8.54 5.90
N VAL A 252 -7.94 -7.89 6.21
CA VAL A 252 -6.75 -8.60 6.72
C VAL A 252 -6.92 -8.88 8.21
N PRO A 253 -6.92 -10.15 8.66
CA PRO A 253 -7.06 -10.48 10.06
C PRO A 253 -5.84 -9.99 10.88
N ASP A 254 -5.93 -10.11 12.22
CA ASP A 254 -4.86 -9.77 13.17
C ASP A 254 -4.41 -8.29 13.12
N LYS A 255 -5.33 -7.41 12.72
CA LYS A 255 -5.17 -5.95 12.74
C LYS A 255 -6.20 -5.33 13.68
N PRO A 256 -5.97 -4.09 14.14
CA PRO A 256 -6.98 -3.37 14.94
C PRO A 256 -8.23 -3.04 14.13
N TYR A 257 -9.40 -3.42 14.66
CA TYR A 257 -10.73 -3.04 14.17
C TYR A 257 -11.50 -2.44 15.34
N CYS A 258 -11.47 -1.12 15.49
CA CYS A 258 -12.04 -0.43 16.64
C CYS A 258 -12.23 1.07 16.40
N LEU A 259 -13.12 1.68 17.19
CA LEU A 259 -13.08 3.11 17.50
C LEU A 259 -12.17 3.30 18.72
N ALA A 260 -11.30 4.29 18.70
CA ALA A 260 -10.31 4.56 19.74
C ALA A 260 -10.31 6.03 20.18
N TRP A 261 -10.20 6.26 21.50
CA TRP A 261 -10.01 7.54 22.17
C TRP A 261 -8.74 7.43 23.04
N GLY A 262 -7.56 7.51 22.41
CA GLY A 262 -6.30 7.20 23.06
C GLY A 262 -6.20 5.71 23.39
N ILE A 263 -6.13 5.38 24.69
CA ILE A 263 -6.09 3.99 25.18
C ILE A 263 -7.47 3.31 25.23
N ASP A 264 -8.53 4.11 25.33
CA ASP A 264 -9.90 3.59 25.36
C ASP A 264 -10.31 3.16 23.96
N THR A 265 -10.89 1.96 23.86
CA THR A 265 -11.32 1.41 22.59
C THR A 265 -12.67 0.72 22.67
N VAL A 266 -13.46 0.87 21.61
CA VAL A 266 -14.66 0.05 21.37
C VAL A 266 -14.34 -0.84 20.16
N ARG A 267 -14.25 -2.15 20.39
CA ARG A 267 -13.98 -3.12 19.32
C ARG A 267 -15.18 -3.24 18.39
N LEU A 268 -14.89 -3.32 17.10
CA LEU A 268 -15.85 -3.70 16.07
C LEU A 268 -15.97 -5.23 16.04
N SER A 269 -17.19 -5.72 15.85
CA SER A 269 -17.43 -7.15 15.64
C SER A 269 -16.90 -7.61 14.29
N SER A 270 -16.54 -8.89 14.14
CA SER A 270 -16.26 -9.47 12.82
C SER A 270 -17.55 -9.65 11.98
N ARG A 271 -18.73 -9.59 12.61
CA ARG A 271 -20.03 -9.79 11.98
C ARG A 271 -20.60 -8.47 11.45
N TRP A 272 -20.77 -8.38 10.13
CA TRP A 272 -21.26 -7.20 9.42
C TRP A 272 -22.47 -7.53 8.55
N LYS A 273 -23.36 -6.58 8.36
CA LYS A 273 -24.31 -6.59 7.25
C LYS A 273 -23.57 -6.34 5.95
N TYR A 274 -23.83 -7.14 4.93
CA TYR A 274 -23.13 -7.15 3.65
C TYR A 274 -24.10 -7.14 2.48
N GLN A 275 -23.78 -6.34 1.47
CA GLN A 275 -24.47 -6.31 0.18
C GLN A 275 -23.47 -6.01 -0.94
N LEU A 276 -23.58 -6.71 -2.08
CA LEU A 276 -22.85 -6.39 -3.30
C LEU A 276 -23.45 -5.15 -3.95
N GLY A 277 -22.65 -4.09 -4.12
CA GLY A 277 -23.10 -2.85 -4.74
C GLY A 277 -23.06 -2.90 -6.27
N CYS A 278 -21.97 -3.40 -6.81
CA CYS A 278 -21.79 -3.56 -8.26
C CYS A 278 -20.79 -4.69 -8.54
N GLU A 279 -21.16 -5.58 -9.46
CA GLU A 279 -20.24 -6.57 -10.04
C GLU A 279 -19.54 -5.94 -11.26
N MET A 280 -18.20 -6.05 -11.28
CA MET A 280 -17.37 -5.52 -12.36
C MET A 280 -16.43 -6.61 -12.90
N PRO A 281 -16.02 -6.53 -14.17
CA PRO A 281 -14.87 -7.30 -14.62
C PRO A 281 -13.62 -6.87 -13.84
N ALA A 282 -12.65 -7.76 -13.69
CA ALA A 282 -11.37 -7.39 -13.07
C ALA A 282 -10.76 -6.19 -13.81
N ARG A 283 -10.20 -5.25 -13.04
CA ARG A 283 -9.55 -4.07 -13.60
C ARG A 283 -8.29 -4.48 -14.36
N THR A 284 -8.12 -3.98 -15.56
CA THR A 284 -6.90 -4.23 -16.33
C THR A 284 -5.72 -3.53 -15.64
N ASN A 285 -4.65 -4.26 -15.41
CA ASN A 285 -3.44 -3.66 -14.86
C ASN A 285 -2.81 -2.71 -15.89
N SER A 286 -2.49 -1.49 -15.47
CA SER A 286 -1.62 -0.60 -16.23
C SER A 286 -0.18 -1.12 -16.21
N VAL A 287 0.61 -0.73 -17.22
CA VAL A 287 2.04 -1.08 -17.25
C VAL A 287 2.76 -0.50 -16.02
N SER A 288 3.50 -1.34 -15.34
CA SER A 288 4.32 -0.97 -14.18
C SER A 288 5.74 -0.69 -14.67
N PHE A 289 6.02 0.56 -15.08
CA PHE A 289 7.33 0.92 -15.65
C PHE A 289 8.51 0.64 -14.73
N GLN A 290 8.28 0.61 -13.42
CA GLN A 290 9.30 0.21 -12.45
C GLN A 290 9.79 -1.23 -12.63
N ASN A 291 9.08 -2.06 -13.40
CA ASN A 291 9.48 -3.44 -13.68
C ASN A 291 10.19 -3.59 -15.03
N VAL A 292 10.26 -2.51 -15.81
CA VAL A 292 10.93 -2.57 -17.11
C VAL A 292 12.43 -2.83 -16.89
N PRO A 293 12.99 -3.81 -17.58
CA PRO A 293 14.39 -4.20 -17.41
C PRO A 293 15.37 -3.03 -17.55
N THR A 294 16.42 -3.01 -16.75
CA THR A 294 17.50 -2.00 -16.65
C THR A 294 17.13 -0.63 -16.07
N GLY A 295 15.86 -0.24 -16.06
CA GLY A 295 15.50 1.12 -15.74
C GLY A 295 15.94 1.59 -14.35
N MET A 296 15.81 0.73 -13.34
CA MET A 296 16.29 1.03 -11.98
C MET A 296 17.81 0.89 -11.85
N TYR A 297 18.40 -0.08 -12.53
CA TYR A 297 19.87 -0.18 -12.58
C TYR A 297 20.46 1.14 -13.07
N ASN A 298 19.98 1.64 -14.19
CA ASN A 298 20.50 2.87 -14.80
C ASN A 298 20.41 4.09 -13.87
N SER A 299 19.32 4.20 -13.12
CA SER A 299 19.04 5.38 -12.28
C SER A 299 19.50 5.25 -10.84
N MET A 300 19.52 4.03 -10.30
CA MET A 300 19.62 3.82 -8.85
C MET A 300 20.82 2.97 -8.42
N ILE A 301 21.43 2.21 -9.35
CA ILE A 301 22.62 1.39 -9.10
C ILE A 301 23.85 1.95 -9.81
N SER A 302 23.75 2.22 -11.11
CA SER A 302 24.87 2.71 -11.90
C SER A 302 25.58 3.93 -11.31
N PRO A 303 24.89 4.93 -10.77
CA PRO A 303 25.54 6.09 -10.14
C PRO A 303 26.36 5.74 -8.88
N LEU A 304 26.14 4.58 -8.29
CA LEU A 304 26.84 4.12 -7.08
C LEU A 304 28.15 3.37 -7.40
N ARG A 305 28.47 3.13 -8.68
CA ARG A 305 29.62 2.31 -9.10
C ARG A 305 30.98 2.80 -8.61
N ASN A 306 31.09 4.08 -8.27
CA ASN A 306 32.32 4.68 -7.75
C ASN A 306 32.45 4.60 -6.22
N LEU A 307 31.44 4.04 -5.53
CA LEU A 307 31.49 3.80 -4.09
C LEU A 307 32.02 2.40 -3.80
N THR A 308 32.80 2.29 -2.73
CA THR A 308 33.21 0.99 -2.21
C THR A 308 32.25 0.55 -1.11
N PHE A 309 31.71 -0.66 -1.25
CA PHE A 309 30.80 -1.24 -0.27
C PHE A 309 31.46 -2.41 0.46
N THR A 310 31.22 -2.50 1.76
CA THR A 310 31.63 -3.66 2.58
C THR A 310 30.71 -4.87 2.32
N GLY A 311 29.44 -4.62 1.97
CA GLY A 311 28.46 -5.66 1.69
C GLY A 311 27.18 -5.10 1.11
N ALA A 312 26.30 -5.99 0.64
CA ALA A 312 24.98 -5.66 0.14
C ALA A 312 23.93 -6.51 0.84
N LEU A 313 22.79 -5.88 1.14
CA LEU A 313 21.60 -6.55 1.64
C LEU A 313 20.59 -6.64 0.51
N TRP A 314 20.31 -7.85 0.06
CA TRP A 314 19.32 -8.10 -0.99
C TRP A 314 18.00 -8.54 -0.40
N TYR A 315 16.92 -7.84 -0.77
CA TYR A 315 15.56 -8.16 -0.34
C TYR A 315 14.59 -7.90 -1.48
N GLN A 316 14.46 -8.87 -2.37
CA GLN A 316 13.64 -8.84 -3.57
C GLN A 316 13.19 -10.27 -3.90
N GLY A 317 12.11 -10.47 -4.67
CA GLY A 317 11.65 -11.77 -5.15
C GLY A 317 10.15 -11.85 -5.37
N GLU A 318 9.36 -11.10 -4.64
CA GLU A 318 7.90 -11.21 -4.64
C GLU A 318 7.29 -10.96 -6.03
N THR A 319 7.81 -10.01 -6.78
CA THR A 319 7.32 -9.71 -8.14
C THR A 319 7.68 -10.81 -9.15
N ASN A 320 8.74 -11.58 -8.87
CA ASN A 320 9.19 -12.66 -9.74
C ASN A 320 8.54 -14.02 -9.41
N THR A 321 7.66 -14.11 -8.41
CA THR A 321 7.00 -15.37 -8.00
C THR A 321 6.19 -16.04 -9.10
N GLY A 322 5.74 -15.29 -10.09
CA GLY A 322 5.09 -15.85 -11.30
C GLY A 322 6.04 -16.59 -12.25
N ARG A 323 7.37 -16.43 -12.07
CA ARG A 323 8.44 -17.04 -12.90
C ARG A 323 9.58 -17.53 -12.01
N PRO A 324 9.34 -18.43 -11.05
CA PRO A 324 10.33 -18.81 -10.05
C PRO A 324 11.54 -19.55 -10.66
N ASN A 325 11.34 -20.26 -11.77
CA ASN A 325 12.39 -21.04 -12.42
C ASN A 325 13.45 -20.16 -13.12
N GLU A 326 13.12 -18.91 -13.44
CA GLU A 326 14.06 -17.95 -14.06
C GLU A 326 14.84 -17.15 -13.01
N TYR A 327 14.37 -17.15 -11.75
CA TYR A 327 14.85 -16.20 -10.73
C TYR A 327 16.31 -16.44 -10.32
N GLU A 328 16.74 -17.69 -10.22
CA GLU A 328 18.11 -18.04 -9.84
C GLU A 328 19.12 -17.56 -10.89
N GLU A 329 18.77 -17.65 -12.18
CA GLU A 329 19.64 -17.20 -13.26
C GLU A 329 19.66 -15.68 -13.42
N LEU A 330 18.58 -15.01 -13.03
CA LEU A 330 18.43 -13.55 -13.09
C LEU A 330 19.12 -12.84 -11.90
N LEU A 331 19.32 -13.53 -10.78
CA LEU A 331 19.96 -13.02 -9.59
C LEU A 331 21.48 -13.19 -9.64
#